data_4c67ae80bd07c474d17b03b961144ba6
#
_entry.id   4c67ae80bd07c474d17b03b961144ba6
#
_cell.length_a   1.000
_cell.length_b   1.000
_cell.length_c   1.000
_cell.angle_alpha   90.00
_cell.angle_beta   90.00
_cell.angle_gamma   90.00
#
_symmetry.space_group_name_H-M   'P 1'
#
loop_
_entity.id
_entity.type
_entity.pdbx_description
1 polymer ?
#
loop_
_entity_poly.entity_id
_entity_poly.type
_entity_poly.pdbx_seq_one_letter_code
_entity_poly.pdbx_strand_id
1 'polypeptide(L)'
;MNVAVGAEFGYSEKQEVQGRYALTYKKYRPDFVINSVHTVDGEDYCRRENIETKDELYRRYLRLIRKSLDVPYPYDIVGHIGYAARYAPFEDKRFSLDSFGEEIDDILKTIIEKDKILEVNSSTKQLPQLCMPSEEILQRYYALGGRKVSFGSDSHFTSRILDKREQVMAMLKSIGFTYITVPFKGEHIKVEI
;
A
#
# COMPACT_ATOMS: atom_id res chain seq x y z
N MET A 1 3.74 1.99 26.64
CA MET A 1 3.31 1.92 25.23
C MET A 1 4.34 2.65 24.41
N ASN A 2 4.90 2.01 23.38
CA ASN A 2 5.82 2.67 22.45
C ASN A 2 4.97 3.23 21.29
N VAL A 3 5.18 4.50 20.94
CA VAL A 3 4.51 5.15 19.82
C VAL A 3 5.54 5.53 18.77
N ALA A 4 5.32 5.12 17.53
CA ALA A 4 6.11 5.53 16.38
C ALA A 4 5.39 6.67 15.65
N VAL A 5 6.14 7.68 15.22
CA VAL A 5 5.62 8.81 14.42
C VAL A 5 6.09 8.65 12.99
N GLY A 6 5.20 8.21 12.12
CA GLY A 6 5.46 8.04 10.70
C GLY A 6 5.04 9.23 9.85
N ALA A 7 5.40 9.17 8.58
CA ALA A 7 4.90 10.05 7.54
C ALA A 7 4.38 9.22 6.35
N GLU A 8 3.32 9.68 5.71
CA GLU A 8 2.87 9.13 4.44
C GLU A 8 3.19 10.13 3.33
N PHE A 9 3.95 9.68 2.32
CA PHE A 9 4.31 10.45 1.15
C PHE A 9 3.52 9.96 -0.06
N GLY A 10 2.67 10.84 -0.59
CA GLY A 10 1.91 10.57 -1.81
C GLY A 10 2.81 10.73 -3.04
N TYR A 11 3.13 9.63 -3.71
CA TYR A 11 3.97 9.63 -4.90
C TYR A 11 3.49 10.64 -5.94
N SER A 12 4.44 11.34 -6.54
CA SER A 12 4.24 12.24 -7.67
C SER A 12 5.36 12.05 -8.70
N GLU A 13 5.02 12.06 -9.98
CA GLU A 13 6.03 12.04 -11.06
C GLU A 13 6.84 13.35 -11.15
N LYS A 14 6.39 14.42 -10.47
CA LYS A 14 7.11 15.70 -10.44
C LYS A 14 8.34 15.60 -9.55
N GLN A 15 9.52 15.76 -10.14
CA GLN A 15 10.81 15.73 -9.41
C GLN A 15 10.88 16.73 -8.26
N GLU A 16 10.24 17.91 -8.41
CA GLU A 16 10.18 18.92 -7.36
C GLU A 16 9.47 18.38 -6.11
N VAL A 17 8.36 17.64 -6.27
CA VAL A 17 7.61 17.04 -5.16
C VAL A 17 8.46 15.96 -4.48
N GLN A 18 9.10 15.09 -5.26
CA GLN A 18 10.00 14.06 -4.72
C GLN A 18 11.18 14.69 -3.96
N GLY A 19 11.76 15.77 -4.49
CA GLY A 19 12.81 16.54 -3.80
C GLY A 19 12.33 17.13 -2.47
N ARG A 20 11.10 17.65 -2.41
CA ARG A 20 10.49 18.14 -1.16
C ARG A 20 10.31 17.03 -0.13
N TYR A 21 9.92 15.82 -0.55
CA TYR A 21 9.82 14.67 0.37
C TYR A 21 11.18 14.24 0.91
N ALA A 22 12.22 14.25 0.07
CA ALA A 22 13.59 13.98 0.53
C ALA A 22 14.07 15.00 1.58
N LEU A 23 13.78 16.29 1.37
CA LEU A 23 14.08 17.35 2.33
C LEU A 23 13.27 17.21 3.61
N THR A 24 11.97 16.87 3.51
CA THR A 24 11.08 16.65 4.63
C THR A 24 11.58 15.49 5.49
N TYR A 25 11.93 14.36 4.87
CA TYR A 25 12.55 13.23 5.57
C TYR A 25 13.83 13.64 6.31
N LYS A 26 14.73 14.34 5.63
CA LYS A 26 16.00 14.79 6.22
C LYS A 26 15.78 15.72 7.42
N LYS A 27 14.76 16.59 7.34
CA LYS A 27 14.47 17.58 8.39
C LYS A 27 13.79 16.96 9.62
N TYR A 28 12.78 16.13 9.40
CA TYR A 28 11.91 15.65 10.49
C TYR A 28 12.24 14.24 10.98
N ARG A 29 12.94 13.43 10.16
CA ARG A 29 13.38 12.06 10.49
C ARG A 29 12.25 11.24 11.14
N PRO A 30 11.13 11.02 10.45
CA PRO A 30 10.06 10.19 10.98
C PRO A 30 10.58 8.80 11.32
N ASP A 31 9.95 8.10 12.25
CA ASP A 31 10.31 6.75 12.65
C ASP A 31 10.12 5.74 11.52
N PHE A 32 9.21 6.03 10.57
CA PHE A 32 9.00 5.27 9.33
C PHE A 32 8.30 6.15 8.26
N VAL A 33 8.35 5.69 7.02
CA VAL A 33 7.65 6.33 5.89
C VAL A 33 6.83 5.31 5.12
N ILE A 34 5.57 5.67 4.87
CA ILE A 34 4.68 4.99 3.91
C ILE A 34 4.78 5.73 2.58
N ASN A 35 5.03 5.01 1.49
CA ASN A 35 5.02 5.53 0.14
C ASN A 35 3.75 5.04 -0.57
N SER A 36 2.87 5.96 -0.93
CA SER A 36 1.52 5.68 -1.43
C SER A 36 1.24 6.35 -2.77
N VAL A 37 0.36 5.76 -3.57
CA VAL A 37 -0.13 6.36 -4.82
C VAL A 37 -1.59 6.76 -4.66
N HIS A 38 -1.84 8.07 -4.52
CA HIS A 38 -3.19 8.65 -4.36
C HIS A 38 -3.66 9.37 -5.61
N THR A 39 -2.72 9.86 -6.45
CA THR A 39 -3.04 10.78 -7.53
C THR A 39 -2.55 10.27 -8.87
N VAL A 40 -3.24 10.68 -9.91
CA VAL A 40 -2.82 10.56 -11.30
C VAL A 40 -2.99 11.94 -11.96
N ASP A 41 -1.98 12.36 -12.75
CA ASP A 41 -1.95 13.69 -13.40
C ASP A 41 -2.15 14.87 -12.40
N GLY A 42 -1.85 14.67 -11.12
CA GLY A 42 -2.02 15.65 -10.06
C GLY A 42 -3.40 15.71 -9.42
N GLU A 43 -4.34 14.85 -9.85
CA GLU A 43 -5.67 14.71 -9.27
C GLU A 43 -5.78 13.46 -8.42
N ASP A 44 -6.39 13.59 -7.24
CA ASP A 44 -6.65 12.46 -6.35
C ASP A 44 -7.78 11.57 -6.93
N TYR A 45 -7.59 10.25 -6.90
CA TYR A 45 -8.60 9.28 -7.35
C TYR A 45 -9.95 9.47 -6.67
N CYS A 46 -9.99 9.99 -5.44
CA CYS A 46 -11.24 10.24 -4.72
C CYS A 46 -12.05 11.43 -5.25
N ARG A 47 -11.45 12.30 -6.07
CA ARG A 47 -12.06 13.52 -6.61
C ARG A 47 -12.22 13.50 -8.12
N ARG A 48 -11.61 12.53 -8.77
CA ARG A 48 -11.52 12.48 -10.22
C ARG A 48 -12.85 12.02 -10.82
N GLU A 49 -13.34 12.76 -11.82
CA GLU A 49 -14.34 12.25 -12.75
C GLU A 49 -13.65 11.28 -13.71
N ASN A 50 -13.93 10.01 -13.53
CA ASN A 50 -13.26 8.97 -14.29
C ASN A 50 -14.00 8.72 -15.62
N ILE A 51 -13.34 9.02 -16.73
CA ILE A 51 -13.79 8.78 -18.10
C ILE A 51 -13.08 7.59 -18.76
N GLU A 52 -12.16 6.94 -18.02
CA GLU A 52 -11.35 5.83 -18.51
C GLU A 52 -12.09 4.50 -18.35
N THR A 53 -11.70 3.52 -19.14
CA THR A 53 -12.09 2.13 -18.91
C THR A 53 -11.41 1.60 -17.64
N LYS A 54 -11.97 0.52 -17.07
CA LYS A 54 -11.38 -0.15 -15.91
C LYS A 54 -9.94 -0.59 -16.17
N ASP A 55 -9.68 -1.14 -17.35
CA ASP A 55 -8.36 -1.64 -17.73
C ASP A 55 -7.34 -0.50 -17.80
N GLU A 56 -7.67 0.61 -18.46
CA GLU A 56 -6.80 1.78 -18.57
C GLU A 56 -6.47 2.38 -17.20
N LEU A 57 -7.50 2.57 -16.35
CA LEU A 57 -7.35 3.12 -15.01
C LEU A 57 -6.40 2.28 -14.16
N TYR A 58 -6.62 0.95 -14.12
CA TYR A 58 -5.86 0.08 -13.25
C TYR A 58 -4.44 -0.16 -13.75
N ARG A 59 -4.22 -0.31 -15.06
CA ARG A 59 -2.86 -0.38 -15.62
C ARG A 59 -2.08 0.91 -15.40
N ARG A 60 -2.75 2.06 -15.51
CA ARG A 60 -2.09 3.34 -15.19
C ARG A 60 -1.73 3.44 -13.72
N TYR A 61 -2.61 3.05 -12.82
CA TYR A 61 -2.36 3.00 -11.39
C TYR A 61 -1.18 2.07 -11.05
N LEU A 62 -1.14 0.86 -11.61
CA LEU A 62 -0.05 -0.09 -11.43
C LEU A 62 1.29 0.47 -11.92
N ARG A 63 1.31 1.12 -13.08
CA ARG A 63 2.52 1.79 -13.57
C ARG A 63 3.02 2.88 -12.60
N LEU A 64 2.12 3.63 -11.98
CA LEU A 64 2.49 4.63 -10.98
C LEU A 64 3.04 3.97 -9.71
N ILE A 65 2.44 2.88 -9.25
CA ILE A 65 2.99 2.10 -8.12
C ILE A 65 4.39 1.61 -8.47
N ARG A 66 4.58 0.98 -9.64
CA ARG A 66 5.90 0.48 -10.06
C ARG A 66 6.96 1.59 -10.07
N LYS A 67 6.64 2.75 -10.66
CA LYS A 67 7.51 3.93 -10.64
C LYS A 67 7.78 4.45 -9.23
N SER A 68 6.79 4.40 -8.35
CA SER A 68 6.92 4.87 -6.97
C SER A 68 7.91 4.05 -6.14
N LEU A 69 8.24 2.84 -6.56
CA LEU A 69 9.23 2.01 -5.87
C LEU A 69 10.67 2.51 -6.08
N ASP A 70 10.90 3.38 -7.06
CA ASP A 70 12.21 3.91 -7.43
C ASP A 70 12.43 5.39 -7.02
N VAL A 71 11.67 5.88 -6.02
CA VAL A 71 11.79 7.25 -5.53
C VAL A 71 13.12 7.54 -4.85
N PRO A 72 13.62 8.81 -4.90
CA PRO A 72 14.91 9.19 -4.34
C PRO A 72 14.90 9.48 -2.83
N TYR A 73 13.78 9.24 -2.14
CA TYR A 73 13.66 9.39 -0.69
C TYR A 73 13.47 8.05 0.01
N PRO A 74 13.94 7.92 1.26
CA PRO A 74 13.74 6.70 2.02
C PRO A 74 12.26 6.45 2.32
N TYR A 75 11.85 5.18 2.24
CA TYR A 75 10.55 4.70 2.69
C TYR A 75 10.66 3.26 3.16
N ASP A 76 9.74 2.83 4.00
CA ASP A 76 9.71 1.50 4.61
C ASP A 76 8.56 0.67 4.07
N ILE A 77 7.39 1.30 3.91
CA ILE A 77 6.13 0.65 3.57
C ILE A 77 5.64 1.11 2.20
N VAL A 78 5.15 0.16 1.41
CA VAL A 78 4.35 0.44 0.20
C VAL A 78 2.89 0.44 0.60
N GLY A 79 2.24 1.61 0.50
CA GLY A 79 0.88 1.84 0.98
C GLY A 79 -0.18 1.19 0.10
N HIS A 80 -1.24 0.72 0.70
CA HIS A 80 -2.57 0.31 0.22
C HIS A 80 -2.73 0.07 -1.30
N ILE A 81 -2.03 -0.92 -1.87
CA ILE A 81 -2.19 -1.32 -3.27
C ILE A 81 -3.66 -1.71 -3.53
N GLY A 82 -4.34 -0.94 -4.40
CA GLY A 82 -5.77 -1.05 -4.63
C GLY A 82 -6.56 0.24 -4.35
N TYR A 83 -5.89 1.32 -3.95
CA TYR A 83 -6.53 2.61 -3.65
C TYR A 83 -7.39 3.15 -4.82
N ALA A 84 -6.93 3.03 -6.06
CA ALA A 84 -7.70 3.45 -7.23
C ALA A 84 -9.03 2.71 -7.35
N ALA A 85 -9.06 1.41 -7.02
CA ALA A 85 -10.29 0.61 -7.06
C ALA A 85 -11.34 1.07 -6.03
N ARG A 86 -10.89 1.60 -4.89
CA ARG A 86 -11.76 2.12 -3.82
C ARG A 86 -12.69 3.25 -4.30
N TYR A 87 -12.24 4.04 -5.27
CA TYR A 87 -12.97 5.18 -5.82
C TYR A 87 -13.43 4.99 -7.27
N ALA A 88 -13.11 3.84 -7.88
CA ALA A 88 -13.51 3.54 -9.23
C ALA A 88 -15.03 3.50 -9.38
N PRO A 89 -15.60 4.07 -10.48
CA PRO A 89 -17.05 4.15 -10.70
C PRO A 89 -17.64 2.86 -11.28
N PHE A 90 -16.84 1.79 -11.42
CA PHE A 90 -17.26 0.54 -12.03
C PHE A 90 -18.10 -0.30 -11.06
N GLU A 91 -19.08 -1.02 -11.58
CA GLU A 91 -19.84 -1.99 -10.82
C GLU A 91 -18.93 -3.11 -10.29
N ASP A 92 -18.15 -3.73 -11.17
CA ASP A 92 -17.09 -4.65 -10.79
C ASP A 92 -15.77 -3.89 -10.54
N LYS A 93 -15.48 -3.67 -9.28
CA LYS A 93 -14.23 -3.00 -8.83
C LYS A 93 -13.06 -3.95 -8.57
N ARG A 94 -13.18 -5.24 -8.92
CA ARG A 94 -12.10 -6.21 -8.65
C ARG A 94 -10.81 -5.81 -9.32
N PHE A 95 -9.76 -5.85 -8.54
CA PHE A 95 -8.38 -5.61 -8.92
C PHE A 95 -7.66 -6.95 -8.81
N SER A 96 -7.77 -7.77 -9.86
CA SER A 96 -7.47 -9.20 -9.82
C SER A 96 -6.19 -9.60 -10.56
N LEU A 97 -5.63 -10.74 -10.18
CA LEU A 97 -4.48 -11.33 -10.87
C LEU A 97 -4.84 -11.79 -12.29
N ASP A 98 -6.07 -12.23 -12.54
CA ASP A 98 -6.50 -12.66 -13.88
C ASP A 98 -6.35 -11.56 -14.93
N SER A 99 -6.59 -10.31 -14.55
CA SER A 99 -6.55 -9.17 -15.47
C SER A 99 -5.22 -8.44 -15.47
N PHE A 100 -4.48 -8.45 -14.34
CA PHE A 100 -3.31 -7.59 -14.11
C PHE A 100 -2.14 -8.35 -13.48
N GLY A 101 -2.09 -9.68 -13.64
CA GLY A 101 -1.14 -10.54 -12.93
C GLY A 101 0.33 -10.22 -13.22
N GLU A 102 0.67 -9.88 -14.46
CA GLU A 102 2.06 -9.57 -14.83
C GLU A 102 2.55 -8.29 -14.15
N GLU A 103 1.74 -7.23 -14.20
CA GLU A 103 2.08 -5.94 -13.57
C GLU A 103 2.10 -6.05 -12.04
N ILE A 104 1.16 -6.81 -11.46
CA ILE A 104 1.12 -7.06 -10.02
C ILE A 104 2.35 -7.86 -9.60
N ASP A 105 2.71 -8.91 -10.32
CA ASP A 105 3.89 -9.73 -10.04
C ASP A 105 5.19 -8.91 -10.08
N ASP A 106 5.36 -8.04 -11.08
CA ASP A 106 6.52 -7.15 -11.18
C ASP A 106 6.63 -6.23 -9.96
N ILE A 107 5.52 -5.64 -9.54
CA ILE A 107 5.47 -4.81 -8.33
C ILE A 107 5.82 -5.62 -7.08
N LEU A 108 5.19 -6.79 -6.89
CA LEU A 108 5.40 -7.63 -5.70
C LEU A 108 6.84 -8.13 -5.61
N LYS A 109 7.43 -8.57 -6.72
CA LYS A 109 8.85 -8.97 -6.79
C LYS A 109 9.78 -7.80 -6.47
N THR A 110 9.49 -6.61 -7.01
CA THR A 110 10.27 -5.41 -6.71
C THR A 110 10.19 -5.02 -5.23
N ILE A 111 9.01 -5.14 -4.59
CA ILE A 111 8.85 -4.91 -3.15
C ILE A 111 9.74 -5.86 -2.35
N ILE A 112 9.77 -7.15 -2.74
CA ILE A 112 10.59 -8.18 -2.10
C ILE A 112 12.08 -7.87 -2.28
N GLU A 113 12.52 -7.61 -3.51
CA GLU A 113 13.91 -7.32 -3.86
C GLU A 113 14.45 -6.08 -3.15
N LYS A 114 13.62 -5.06 -3.00
CA LYS A 114 13.97 -3.82 -2.28
C LYS A 114 13.80 -3.94 -0.75
N ASP A 115 13.46 -5.12 -0.26
CA ASP A 115 13.26 -5.40 1.17
C ASP A 115 12.23 -4.49 1.84
N LYS A 116 11.18 -4.09 1.09
CA LYS A 116 10.10 -3.22 1.58
C LYS A 116 8.96 -4.01 2.22
N ILE A 117 8.18 -3.31 3.02
CA ILE A 117 7.00 -3.86 3.70
C ILE A 117 5.77 -3.57 2.83
N LEU A 118 4.95 -4.57 2.57
CA LEU A 118 3.65 -4.41 1.92
C LEU A 118 2.59 -4.08 2.97
N GLU A 119 1.91 -2.93 2.84
CA GLU A 119 0.81 -2.60 3.73
C GLU A 119 -0.41 -3.50 3.46
N VAL A 120 -1.04 -3.96 4.54
CA VAL A 120 -2.37 -4.58 4.55
C VAL A 120 -3.32 -3.60 5.21
N ASN A 121 -3.99 -2.79 4.38
CA ASN A 121 -4.82 -1.68 4.79
C ASN A 121 -6.29 -2.08 4.89
N SER A 122 -6.91 -1.94 6.06
CA SER A 122 -8.30 -2.35 6.31
C SER A 122 -9.35 -1.30 5.93
N SER A 123 -8.94 -0.10 5.48
CA SER A 123 -9.84 1.00 5.10
C SER A 123 -10.42 0.82 3.69
N THR A 124 -11.16 -0.24 3.47
CA THR A 124 -11.68 -0.63 2.14
C THR A 124 -12.93 0.13 1.71
N LYS A 125 -13.61 0.84 2.63
CA LYS A 125 -14.90 1.52 2.36
C LYS A 125 -15.93 0.58 1.71
N GLN A 126 -16.27 0.83 0.45
CA GLN A 126 -17.27 0.08 -0.32
C GLN A 126 -16.71 -1.10 -1.12
N LEU A 127 -15.42 -1.38 -1.00
CA LEU A 127 -14.85 -2.56 -1.63
C LEU A 127 -15.33 -3.84 -0.93
N PRO A 128 -15.61 -4.92 -1.68
CA PRO A 128 -16.09 -6.17 -1.10
C PRO A 128 -15.02 -6.91 -0.29
N GLN A 129 -13.74 -6.66 -0.58
CA GLN A 129 -12.63 -7.30 0.11
C GLN A 129 -12.38 -6.73 1.50
N LEU A 130 -11.74 -7.54 2.36
CA LEU A 130 -11.41 -7.20 3.74
C LEU A 130 -10.35 -6.10 3.84
N CYS A 131 -9.38 -6.10 2.93
CA CYS A 131 -8.23 -5.20 2.94
C CYS A 131 -7.74 -4.85 1.53
N MET A 132 -6.80 -3.94 1.45
CA MET A 132 -6.01 -3.58 0.27
C MET A 132 -4.53 -3.86 0.55
N PRO A 133 -3.83 -4.64 -0.29
CA PRO A 133 -4.37 -5.39 -1.42
C PRO A 133 -5.32 -6.51 -1.00
N SER A 134 -6.04 -7.11 -1.97
CA SER A 134 -6.96 -8.22 -1.73
C SER A 134 -6.23 -9.46 -1.21
N GLU A 135 -6.98 -10.40 -0.61
CA GLU A 135 -6.43 -11.68 -0.15
C GLU A 135 -5.72 -12.44 -1.27
N GLU A 136 -6.27 -12.46 -2.48
CA GLU A 136 -5.66 -13.07 -3.67
C GLU A 136 -4.24 -12.53 -3.94
N ILE A 137 -4.06 -11.21 -3.87
CA ILE A 137 -2.76 -10.56 -4.07
C ILE A 137 -1.80 -10.88 -2.91
N LEU A 138 -2.30 -10.95 -1.68
CA LEU A 138 -1.50 -11.34 -0.52
C LEU A 138 -1.05 -12.81 -0.60
N GLN A 139 -1.90 -13.72 -1.06
CA GLN A 139 -1.54 -15.12 -1.35
C GLN A 139 -0.45 -15.18 -2.42
N ARG A 140 -0.57 -14.37 -3.49
CA ARG A 140 0.45 -14.28 -4.52
C ARG A 140 1.77 -13.73 -4.00
N TYR A 141 1.72 -12.66 -3.18
CA TYR A 141 2.91 -12.11 -2.52
C TYR A 141 3.64 -13.16 -1.67
N TYR A 142 2.87 -13.92 -0.88
CA TYR A 142 3.42 -15.01 -0.06
C TYR A 142 4.06 -16.10 -0.93
N ALA A 143 3.39 -16.52 -2.01
CA ALA A 143 3.89 -17.53 -2.95
C ALA A 143 5.18 -17.10 -3.67
N LEU A 144 5.34 -15.79 -3.95
CA LEU A 144 6.57 -15.21 -4.51
C LEU A 144 7.72 -15.08 -3.50
N GLY A 145 7.51 -15.47 -2.23
CA GLY A 145 8.52 -15.40 -1.17
C GLY A 145 8.42 -14.16 -0.29
N GLY A 146 7.44 -13.29 -0.51
CA GLY A 146 7.19 -12.11 0.34
C GLY A 146 6.76 -12.51 1.74
N ARG A 147 7.30 -11.85 2.75
CA ARG A 147 7.02 -12.15 4.18
C ARG A 147 6.78 -10.89 5.02
N LYS A 148 7.22 -9.73 4.54
CA LYS A 148 7.09 -8.47 5.26
C LYS A 148 5.78 -7.80 4.92
N VAL A 149 4.80 -7.92 5.81
CA VAL A 149 3.52 -7.22 5.74
C VAL A 149 3.32 -6.38 6.99
N SER A 150 2.70 -5.22 6.88
CA SER A 150 2.24 -4.40 8.01
C SER A 150 0.73 -4.31 8.03
N PHE A 151 0.14 -3.99 9.17
CA PHE A 151 -1.28 -3.69 9.28
C PHE A 151 -1.50 -2.18 9.39
N GLY A 152 -2.39 -1.63 8.56
CA GLY A 152 -2.87 -0.26 8.61
C GLY A 152 -4.39 -0.19 8.67
N SER A 153 -4.96 0.54 9.63
CA SER A 153 -6.39 0.85 9.64
C SER A 153 -6.72 2.12 8.85
N ASP A 154 -5.73 2.94 8.54
CA ASP A 154 -5.88 4.24 7.88
C ASP A 154 -7.01 5.05 8.54
N SER A 155 -7.00 5.06 9.88
CA SER A 155 -8.07 5.60 10.68
C SER A 155 -7.91 7.10 10.87
N HIS A 156 -8.94 7.84 10.47
CA HIS A 156 -9.07 9.28 10.73
C HIS A 156 -9.98 9.58 11.95
N PHE A 157 -10.44 8.53 12.63
CA PHE A 157 -11.30 8.62 13.81
C PHE A 157 -10.85 7.63 14.87
N THR A 158 -10.89 8.03 16.14
CA THR A 158 -10.48 7.17 17.27
C THR A 158 -11.27 5.85 17.36
N SER A 159 -12.55 5.88 16.97
CA SER A 159 -13.43 4.69 16.96
C SER A 159 -13.04 3.62 15.90
N ARG A 160 -12.18 3.96 14.96
CA ARG A 160 -11.76 3.06 13.87
C ARG A 160 -10.31 2.61 13.98
N ILE A 161 -9.62 3.00 15.03
CA ILE A 161 -8.28 2.47 15.32
C ILE A 161 -8.40 0.96 15.49
N LEU A 162 -7.60 0.18 14.76
CA LEU A 162 -7.62 -1.28 14.70
C LEU A 162 -8.89 -1.90 14.05
N ASP A 163 -9.67 -1.10 13.30
CA ASP A 163 -10.83 -1.61 12.56
C ASP A 163 -10.46 -2.83 11.70
N LYS A 164 -11.23 -3.92 11.84
CA LYS A 164 -11.04 -5.22 11.17
C LYS A 164 -9.70 -5.93 11.48
N ARG A 165 -8.92 -5.48 12.48
CA ARG A 165 -7.61 -6.07 12.76
C ARG A 165 -7.67 -7.57 12.99
N GLU A 166 -8.61 -8.05 13.77
CA GLU A 166 -8.74 -9.48 14.09
C GLU A 166 -8.99 -10.32 12.83
N GLN A 167 -9.91 -9.87 11.97
CA GLN A 167 -10.22 -10.54 10.72
C GLN A 167 -9.01 -10.56 9.76
N VAL A 168 -8.29 -9.44 9.65
CA VAL A 168 -7.07 -9.35 8.84
C VAL A 168 -5.98 -10.28 9.37
N MET A 169 -5.77 -10.33 10.70
CA MET A 169 -4.78 -11.24 11.29
C MET A 169 -5.16 -12.72 11.05
N ALA A 170 -6.43 -13.07 11.17
CA ALA A 170 -6.91 -14.43 10.88
C ALA A 170 -6.68 -14.80 9.41
N MET A 171 -6.97 -13.89 8.48
CA MET A 171 -6.70 -14.08 7.04
C MET A 171 -5.20 -14.22 6.76
N LEU A 172 -4.35 -13.37 7.33
CA LEU A 172 -2.89 -13.49 7.16
C LEU A 172 -2.36 -14.83 7.67
N LYS A 173 -2.85 -15.32 8.82
CA LYS A 173 -2.51 -16.66 9.33
C LYS A 173 -2.95 -17.77 8.38
N SER A 174 -4.14 -17.68 7.78
CA SER A 174 -4.63 -18.69 6.83
C SER A 174 -3.79 -18.75 5.55
N ILE A 175 -3.18 -17.63 5.13
CA ILE A 175 -2.23 -17.56 4.02
C ILE A 175 -0.88 -18.19 4.39
N GLY A 176 -0.50 -18.17 5.68
CA GLY A 176 0.77 -18.71 6.19
C GLY A 176 1.70 -17.66 6.83
N PHE A 177 1.27 -16.41 6.96
CA PHE A 177 2.06 -15.43 7.72
C PHE A 177 2.01 -15.74 9.20
N THR A 178 3.16 -15.65 9.86
CA THR A 178 3.30 -15.89 11.31
C THR A 178 3.57 -14.61 12.09
N TYR A 179 3.88 -13.53 11.40
CA TYR A 179 4.15 -12.21 11.99
C TYR A 179 3.76 -11.09 11.04
N ILE A 180 3.51 -9.93 11.59
CA ILE A 180 3.52 -8.65 10.87
C ILE A 180 4.83 -7.92 11.13
N THR A 181 5.20 -7.02 10.26
CA THR A 181 6.43 -6.21 10.34
C THR A 181 6.08 -4.77 10.69
N VAL A 182 6.66 -4.28 11.77
CA VAL A 182 6.51 -2.89 12.22
C VAL A 182 7.84 -2.16 12.02
N PRO A 183 7.90 -1.17 11.12
CA PRO A 183 9.12 -0.37 10.98
C PRO A 183 9.23 0.63 12.13
N PHE A 184 10.43 0.76 12.67
CA PHE A 184 10.73 1.71 13.74
C PHE A 184 12.19 2.14 13.68
N LYS A 185 12.46 3.41 13.40
CA LYS A 185 13.81 3.99 13.37
C LYS A 185 14.84 3.23 12.54
N GLY A 186 14.41 2.77 11.36
CA GLY A 186 15.25 2.02 10.43
C GLY A 186 15.34 0.51 10.70
N GLU A 187 14.70 0.01 11.75
CA GLU A 187 14.58 -1.41 12.04
C GLU A 187 13.23 -1.97 11.60
N HIS A 188 13.18 -3.24 11.20
CA HIS A 188 11.97 -3.98 10.87
C HIS A 188 11.67 -5.01 11.97
N ILE A 189 10.81 -4.61 12.92
CA ILE A 189 10.46 -5.43 14.10
C ILE A 189 9.37 -6.42 13.71
N LYS A 190 9.59 -7.71 13.99
CA LYS A 190 8.59 -8.76 13.81
C LYS A 190 7.68 -8.83 15.03
N VAL A 191 6.36 -8.80 14.78
CA VAL A 191 5.33 -8.97 15.82
C VAL A 191 4.49 -10.19 15.44
N GLU A 192 4.53 -11.23 16.26
CA GLU A 192 3.75 -12.46 16.05
C GLU A 192 2.23 -12.18 16.00
N ILE A 193 1.54 -12.95 15.18
CA ILE A 193 0.09 -12.81 14.98
C ILE A 193 -0.64 -14.12 15.23
#